data_dfb2e2b856b7ec6dd580e833a92c7420
#
_entry.id   dfb2e2b856b7ec6dd580e833a92c7420
#
_cell.length_a   1.000
_cell.length_b   1.000
_cell.length_c   1.000
_cell.angle_alpha   90.00
_cell.angle_beta   90.00
_cell.angle_gamma   90.00
#
_symmetry.space_group_name_H-M   'P 1'
#
loop_
_entity.id
_entity.type
_entity.pdbx_description
1 polymer ?
#
loop_
_entity_poly.entity_id
_entity_poly.type
_entity_poly.pdbx_seq_one_letter_code
_entity_poly.pdbx_strand_id
1 'polypeptide(L)'
;MQTYSYFLLGVFLAIPWLVIFYFKRNLRRRMLIASFLGAPFAFINMWFRIDYWNPPELFFFHIMSIEDILFAFTTTGISVTIFDALFTERQIKSTKSRNTLTYIFIPTIILSFFFLNNYLGINSMFMWAIPMIFLAIVIVIIRNDLLIPSLISAILSMLIAIPIYILLFNYISPEYWDKYWYLKGTKYETSILGNVPLMELLWYFSWGSFSGVMYDFTRGTKKVPNNLWKKLTNS
;
A
#
# COMPACT_ATOMS: atom_id res chain seq x y z
N MET A 1 23.53 -10.00 6.22
CA MET A 1 22.14 -10.22 5.79
C MET A 1 21.25 -9.01 6.10
N GLN A 2 21.29 -8.46 7.30
CA GLN A 2 20.44 -7.31 7.71
C GLN A 2 20.53 -6.10 6.78
N THR A 3 21.71 -5.77 6.25
CA THR A 3 21.92 -4.66 5.31
C THR A 3 21.11 -4.80 4.01
N TYR A 4 20.78 -6.03 3.61
CA TYR A 4 20.04 -6.30 2.38
C TYR A 4 18.55 -6.52 2.60
N SER A 5 18.07 -6.53 3.86
CA SER A 5 16.70 -6.95 4.17
C SER A 5 15.65 -6.04 3.55
N TYR A 6 15.90 -4.73 3.52
CA TYR A 6 14.98 -3.80 2.89
C TYR A 6 14.94 -3.94 1.36
N PHE A 7 16.09 -4.13 0.73
CA PHE A 7 16.16 -4.46 -0.69
C PHE A 7 15.42 -5.78 -1.01
N LEU A 8 15.66 -6.83 -0.20
CA LEU A 8 14.98 -8.11 -0.35
C LEU A 8 13.46 -8.01 -0.18
N LEU A 9 12.97 -7.12 0.71
CA LEU A 9 11.54 -6.86 0.83
C LEU A 9 10.96 -6.37 -0.50
N GLY A 10 11.59 -5.40 -1.15
CA GLY A 10 11.20 -4.91 -2.47
C GLY A 10 11.22 -6.00 -3.54
N VAL A 11 12.27 -6.83 -3.55
CA VAL A 11 12.41 -7.97 -4.49
C VAL A 11 11.32 -9.01 -4.27
N PHE A 12 11.01 -9.37 -3.03
CA PHE A 12 9.96 -10.34 -2.74
C PHE A 12 8.56 -9.78 -3.06
N LEU A 13 8.32 -8.48 -2.87
CA LEU A 13 7.09 -7.84 -3.32
C LEU A 13 6.99 -7.75 -4.86
N ALA A 14 8.13 -7.73 -5.56
CA ALA A 14 8.11 -7.80 -7.02
C ALA A 14 7.60 -9.17 -7.54
N ILE A 15 7.68 -10.24 -6.76
CA ILE A 15 7.16 -11.56 -7.17
C ILE A 15 5.65 -11.53 -7.38
N PRO A 16 4.78 -11.19 -6.39
CA PRO A 16 3.34 -11.09 -6.62
C PRO A 16 2.99 -10.02 -7.65
N TRP A 17 3.75 -8.92 -7.74
CA TRP A 17 3.60 -7.92 -8.79
C TRP A 17 3.78 -8.55 -10.17
N LEU A 18 4.87 -9.29 -10.40
CA LEU A 18 5.14 -9.98 -11.67
C LEU A 18 4.10 -11.07 -11.98
N VAL A 19 3.64 -11.81 -10.97
CA VAL A 19 2.58 -12.82 -11.13
C VAL A 19 1.31 -12.16 -11.66
N ILE A 20 0.83 -11.08 -11.02
CA ILE A 20 -0.35 -10.36 -11.50
C ILE A 20 -0.11 -9.81 -12.90
N PHE A 21 1.03 -9.18 -13.15
CA PHE A 21 1.38 -8.58 -14.43
C PHE A 21 1.42 -9.61 -15.56
N TYR A 22 1.97 -10.78 -15.31
CA TYR A 22 2.08 -11.84 -16.32
C TYR A 22 0.73 -12.48 -16.63
N PHE A 23 -0.01 -12.90 -15.60
CA PHE A 23 -1.25 -13.66 -15.77
C PHE A 23 -2.48 -12.80 -16.07
N LYS A 24 -2.52 -11.50 -15.67
CA LYS A 24 -3.68 -10.61 -15.86
C LYS A 24 -3.40 -9.53 -16.90
N ARG A 25 -3.32 -9.96 -18.17
CA ARG A 25 -2.97 -9.09 -19.31
C ARG A 25 -3.85 -7.84 -19.43
N ASN A 26 -5.15 -7.96 -19.11
CA ASN A 26 -6.11 -6.87 -19.13
C ASN A 26 -5.84 -5.79 -18.04
N LEU A 27 -5.09 -6.11 -16.98
CA LEU A 27 -4.76 -5.19 -15.90
C LEU A 27 -3.37 -4.53 -16.06
N ARG A 28 -2.53 -4.97 -16.98
CA ARG A 28 -1.13 -4.50 -17.14
C ARG A 28 -1.02 -2.99 -17.24
N ARG A 29 -1.81 -2.36 -18.11
CA ARG A 29 -1.77 -0.89 -18.30
C ARG A 29 -2.14 -0.15 -17.01
N ARG A 30 -3.20 -0.60 -16.33
CA ARG A 30 -3.62 -0.03 -15.05
C ARG A 30 -2.53 -0.19 -14.00
N MET A 31 -1.96 -1.37 -13.90
CA MET A 31 -0.91 -1.72 -12.96
C MET A 31 0.34 -0.85 -13.16
N LEU A 32 0.83 -0.74 -14.40
CA LEU A 32 1.99 0.12 -14.72
C LEU A 32 1.72 1.59 -14.40
N ILE A 33 0.57 2.14 -14.84
CA ILE A 33 0.20 3.53 -14.53
C ILE A 33 0.19 3.76 -13.02
N ALA A 34 -0.43 2.87 -12.26
CA ALA A 34 -0.49 2.96 -10.80
C ALA A 34 0.89 2.88 -10.17
N SER A 35 1.71 1.92 -10.58
CA SER A 35 3.08 1.75 -10.08
C SER A 35 3.95 2.99 -10.33
N PHE A 36 3.91 3.54 -11.55
CA PHE A 36 4.65 4.77 -11.87
C PHE A 36 4.13 6.02 -11.16
N LEU A 37 2.83 6.10 -10.88
CA LEU A 37 2.25 7.18 -10.08
C LEU A 37 2.52 7.01 -8.58
N GLY A 38 2.67 5.77 -8.13
CA GLY A 38 3.00 5.44 -6.74
C GLY A 38 4.49 5.63 -6.41
N ALA A 39 5.38 5.34 -7.35
CA ALA A 39 6.83 5.42 -7.14
C ALA A 39 7.32 6.77 -6.56
N PRO A 40 6.86 7.95 -7.03
CA PRO A 40 7.23 9.23 -6.43
C PRO A 40 6.88 9.35 -4.94
N PHE A 41 5.87 8.63 -4.44
CA PHE A 41 5.55 8.64 -3.01
C PHE A 41 6.64 8.02 -2.12
N ALA A 42 7.66 7.41 -2.71
CA ALA A 42 8.87 6.98 -2.03
C ALA A 42 9.53 8.11 -1.20
N PHE A 43 9.38 9.39 -1.61
CA PHE A 43 9.90 10.54 -0.85
C PHE A 43 9.35 10.64 0.57
N ILE A 44 8.17 10.06 0.83
CA ILE A 44 7.53 10.07 2.15
C ILE A 44 8.38 9.32 3.18
N ASN A 45 9.24 8.41 2.74
CA ASN A 45 10.12 7.67 3.63
C ASN A 45 11.07 8.57 4.43
N MET A 46 11.32 9.81 3.97
CA MET A 46 12.05 10.81 4.75
C MET A 46 11.44 11.08 6.14
N TRP A 47 10.09 11.04 6.27
CA TRP A 47 9.42 11.18 7.57
C TRP A 47 9.52 9.91 8.40
N PHE A 48 9.34 8.74 7.77
CA PHE A 48 9.47 7.45 8.46
C PHE A 48 10.84 7.28 9.10
N ARG A 49 11.92 7.76 8.46
CA ARG A 49 13.29 7.72 8.99
C ARG A 49 13.50 8.59 10.22
N ILE A 50 12.62 9.51 10.52
CA ILE A 50 12.74 10.40 11.68
C ILE A 50 12.24 9.72 12.97
N ASP A 51 11.09 9.02 12.89
CA ASP A 51 10.37 8.60 14.09
C ASP A 51 9.76 7.19 14.03
N TYR A 52 9.93 6.48 12.91
CA TYR A 52 9.38 5.14 12.74
C TYR A 52 10.46 4.08 12.53
N TRP A 53 11.24 4.17 11.46
CA TRP A 53 12.30 3.22 11.15
C TRP A 53 13.37 3.84 10.25
N ASN A 54 14.62 3.36 10.39
CA ASN A 54 15.72 3.81 9.55
C ASN A 54 16.50 2.60 9.02
N PRO A 55 16.03 1.97 7.92
CA PRO A 55 16.67 0.79 7.37
C PRO A 55 18.02 1.11 6.75
N PRO A 56 18.97 0.17 6.75
CA PRO A 56 20.15 0.28 5.91
C PRO A 56 19.75 0.16 4.44
N GLU A 57 20.23 1.07 3.62
CA GLU A 57 19.93 1.18 2.20
C GLU A 57 21.19 1.02 1.37
N LEU A 58 21.08 0.35 0.23
CA LEU A 58 22.22 0.10 -0.67
C LEU A 58 22.50 1.32 -1.57
N PHE A 59 21.44 1.97 -2.04
CA PHE A 59 21.53 3.06 -2.99
C PHE A 59 20.65 4.24 -2.58
N PHE A 60 21.24 5.16 -1.83
CA PHE A 60 20.54 6.34 -1.33
C PHE A 60 20.78 7.58 -2.19
N PHE A 61 19.71 8.24 -2.60
CA PHE A 61 19.74 9.48 -3.39
C PHE A 61 19.13 10.63 -2.59
N HIS A 62 19.87 11.21 -1.67
CA HIS A 62 19.55 12.40 -0.89
C HIS A 62 18.21 12.37 -0.12
N ILE A 63 17.09 11.98 -0.76
CA ILE A 63 15.74 12.01 -0.19
C ILE A 63 15.12 10.63 -0.14
N MET A 64 15.45 9.75 -1.07
CA MET A 64 14.88 8.41 -1.21
C MET A 64 15.93 7.41 -1.72
N SER A 65 15.70 6.14 -1.52
CA SER A 65 16.54 5.05 -2.04
C SER A 65 15.88 4.34 -3.22
N ILE A 66 16.64 3.50 -3.91
CA ILE A 66 16.07 2.59 -4.93
C ILE A 66 15.09 1.62 -4.28
N GLU A 67 15.39 1.18 -3.06
CA GLU A 67 14.52 0.30 -2.26
C GLU A 67 13.16 0.96 -1.99
N ASP A 68 13.14 2.24 -1.62
CA ASP A 68 11.91 3.01 -1.42
C ASP A 68 11.08 3.07 -2.70
N ILE A 69 11.75 3.35 -3.83
CA ILE A 69 11.09 3.41 -5.14
C ILE A 69 10.53 2.06 -5.54
N LEU A 70 11.31 0.98 -5.37
CA LEU A 70 10.89 -0.39 -5.68
C LEU A 70 9.70 -0.82 -4.80
N PHE A 71 9.78 -0.51 -3.50
CA PHE A 71 8.71 -0.76 -2.55
C PHE A 71 7.42 -0.03 -2.94
N ALA A 72 7.48 1.29 -3.16
CA ALA A 72 6.32 2.09 -3.53
C ALA A 72 5.73 1.68 -4.89
N PHE A 73 6.58 1.37 -5.88
CA PHE A 73 6.19 0.89 -7.19
C PHE A 73 5.41 -0.44 -7.11
N THR A 74 5.98 -1.43 -6.41
CA THR A 74 5.39 -2.78 -6.34
C THR A 74 4.12 -2.79 -5.50
N THR A 75 4.14 -2.18 -4.32
CA THR A 75 2.98 -2.14 -3.42
C THR A 75 1.80 -1.41 -4.04
N THR A 76 2.03 -0.29 -4.74
CA THR A 76 0.96 0.44 -5.41
C THR A 76 0.36 -0.36 -6.56
N GLY A 77 1.19 -0.97 -7.40
CA GLY A 77 0.71 -1.81 -8.49
C GLY A 77 -0.13 -2.98 -8.02
N ILE A 78 0.30 -3.66 -6.96
CA ILE A 78 -0.43 -4.76 -6.33
C ILE A 78 -1.76 -4.25 -5.79
N SER A 79 -1.75 -3.26 -4.90
CA SER A 79 -2.94 -2.78 -4.20
C SER A 79 -4.03 -2.29 -5.15
N VAL A 80 -3.67 -1.61 -6.25
CA VAL A 80 -4.63 -1.13 -7.26
C VAL A 80 -5.25 -2.25 -8.07
N THR A 81 -4.59 -3.41 -8.19
CA THR A 81 -5.03 -4.48 -9.12
C THR A 81 -5.45 -5.77 -8.45
N ILE A 82 -5.11 -6.01 -7.19
CA ILE A 82 -5.29 -7.32 -6.55
C ILE A 82 -6.75 -7.76 -6.46
N PHE A 83 -7.68 -6.85 -6.12
CA PHE A 83 -9.11 -7.17 -6.13
C PHE A 83 -9.58 -7.59 -7.52
N ASP A 84 -9.21 -6.82 -8.54
CA ASP A 84 -9.62 -7.09 -9.92
C ASP A 84 -8.99 -8.36 -10.46
N ALA A 85 -7.77 -8.66 -10.07
CA ALA A 85 -7.08 -9.88 -10.45
C ALA A 85 -7.81 -11.16 -9.98
N LEU A 86 -8.48 -11.09 -8.83
CA LEU A 86 -9.15 -12.24 -8.23
C LEU A 86 -10.66 -12.28 -8.51
N PHE A 87 -11.35 -11.12 -8.49
CA PHE A 87 -12.81 -11.07 -8.40
C PHE A 87 -13.52 -10.36 -9.55
N THR A 88 -12.77 -9.71 -10.45
CA THR A 88 -13.36 -8.95 -11.55
C THR A 88 -13.15 -9.66 -12.89
N GLU A 89 -14.22 -9.83 -13.67
CA GLU A 89 -14.17 -10.34 -15.03
C GLU A 89 -13.73 -9.23 -16.00
N ARG A 90 -14.40 -8.08 -15.91
CA ARG A 90 -14.15 -6.89 -16.73
C ARG A 90 -14.54 -5.60 -16.00
N GLN A 91 -14.02 -4.49 -16.49
CA GLN A 91 -14.42 -3.16 -16.04
C GLN A 91 -15.20 -2.45 -17.14
N ILE A 92 -16.25 -1.75 -16.74
CA ILE A 92 -17.07 -0.93 -17.64
C ILE A 92 -17.08 0.52 -17.17
N LYS A 93 -17.09 1.47 -18.10
CA LYS A 93 -17.28 2.88 -17.77
C LYS A 93 -18.75 3.08 -17.41
N SER A 94 -19.04 3.52 -16.19
CA SER A 94 -20.40 3.59 -15.66
C SER A 94 -20.78 4.95 -15.10
N THR A 95 -19.79 5.74 -14.65
CA THR A 95 -20.02 7.05 -14.02
C THR A 95 -19.12 8.11 -14.63
N LYS A 96 -19.34 9.38 -14.27
CA LYS A 96 -18.43 10.46 -14.67
C LYS A 96 -17.05 10.24 -14.08
N SER A 97 -16.01 10.56 -14.86
CA SER A 97 -14.64 10.65 -14.38
C SER A 97 -14.52 11.77 -13.35
N ARG A 98 -13.74 11.53 -12.28
CA ARG A 98 -13.54 12.47 -11.15
C ARG A 98 -12.09 12.95 -11.05
N ASN A 99 -11.49 13.26 -12.18
CA ASN A 99 -10.09 13.71 -12.23
C ASN A 99 -9.83 14.90 -11.32
N THR A 100 -10.75 15.88 -11.27
CA THR A 100 -10.63 17.09 -10.44
C THR A 100 -10.51 16.75 -8.95
N LEU A 101 -11.35 15.84 -8.43
CA LEU A 101 -11.25 15.39 -7.04
C LEU A 101 -9.94 14.65 -6.77
N THR A 102 -9.46 13.89 -7.73
CA THR A 102 -8.16 13.22 -7.64
C THR A 102 -7.02 14.22 -7.50
N TYR A 103 -7.04 15.32 -8.25
CA TYR A 103 -6.04 16.39 -8.13
C TYR A 103 -6.10 17.10 -6.77
N ILE A 104 -7.25 17.14 -6.11
CA ILE A 104 -7.38 17.68 -4.75
C ILE A 104 -6.81 16.69 -3.71
N PHE A 105 -6.97 15.39 -3.90
CA PHE A 105 -6.50 14.40 -2.93
C PHE A 105 -4.98 14.42 -2.74
N ILE A 106 -4.19 14.59 -3.79
CA ILE A 106 -2.72 14.63 -3.71
C ILE A 106 -2.22 15.75 -2.78
N PRO A 107 -2.58 17.04 -3.01
CA PRO A 107 -2.19 18.09 -2.07
C PRO A 107 -2.77 17.89 -0.67
N THR A 108 -4.00 17.36 -0.54
CA THR A 108 -4.57 17.05 0.78
C THR A 108 -3.72 16.06 1.56
N ILE A 109 -3.22 15.01 0.91
CA ILE A 109 -2.30 14.03 1.52
C ILE A 109 -1.02 14.73 1.99
N ILE A 110 -0.38 15.49 1.11
CA ILE A 110 0.88 16.17 1.43
C ILE A 110 0.69 17.17 2.58
N LEU A 111 -0.34 18.00 2.52
CA LEU A 111 -0.64 18.98 3.57
C LEU A 111 -0.99 18.31 4.89
N SER A 112 -1.73 17.19 4.87
CA SER A 112 -2.04 16.44 6.09
C SER A 112 -0.79 15.84 6.72
N PHE A 113 0.20 15.41 5.93
CA PHE A 113 1.48 14.92 6.46
C PHE A 113 2.23 16.03 7.19
N PHE A 114 2.36 17.20 6.58
CA PHE A 114 2.97 18.36 7.25
C PHE A 114 2.25 18.72 8.55
N PHE A 115 0.93 18.79 8.52
CA PHE A 115 0.13 19.13 9.68
C PHE A 115 0.23 18.08 10.79
N LEU A 116 0.05 16.81 10.47
CA LEU A 116 0.02 15.74 11.47
C LEU A 116 1.39 15.50 12.10
N ASN A 117 2.46 15.42 11.29
CA ASN A 117 3.78 15.10 11.81
C ASN A 117 4.51 16.36 12.31
N ASN A 118 4.71 17.37 11.46
CA ASN A 118 5.55 18.52 11.83
C ASN A 118 4.89 19.48 12.83
N TYR A 119 3.54 19.62 12.79
CA TYR A 119 2.84 20.55 13.68
C TYR A 119 2.28 19.85 14.93
N LEU A 120 1.62 18.70 14.78
CA LEU A 120 1.04 17.96 15.89
C LEU A 120 1.99 16.92 16.52
N GLY A 121 3.16 16.66 15.93
CA GLY A 121 4.12 15.67 16.43
C GLY A 121 3.60 14.23 16.39
N ILE A 122 2.64 13.93 15.50
CA ILE A 122 2.10 12.57 15.35
C ILE A 122 3.12 11.72 14.59
N ASN A 123 3.39 10.52 15.11
CA ASN A 123 4.31 9.56 14.49
C ASN A 123 3.95 9.33 13.00
N SER A 124 4.97 9.22 12.16
CA SER A 124 4.85 9.13 10.70
C SER A 124 3.97 7.96 10.23
N MET A 125 3.90 6.86 10.97
CA MET A 125 3.00 5.75 10.63
C MET A 125 1.53 6.16 10.71
N PHE A 126 1.12 6.90 11.74
CA PHE A 126 -0.25 7.43 11.84
C PHE A 126 -0.46 8.61 10.90
N MET A 127 0.56 9.44 10.69
CA MET A 127 0.56 10.48 9.65
C MET A 127 0.21 9.88 8.27
N TRP A 128 0.70 8.69 7.97
CA TRP A 128 0.35 7.95 6.75
C TRP A 128 -1.05 7.34 6.81
N ALA A 129 -1.34 6.54 7.84
CA ALA A 129 -2.54 5.73 7.90
C ALA A 129 -3.83 6.57 7.98
N ILE A 130 -3.84 7.65 8.77
CA ILE A 130 -5.03 8.48 9.00
C ILE A 130 -5.55 9.10 7.69
N PRO A 131 -4.75 9.83 6.88
CA PRO A 131 -5.22 10.39 5.62
C PRO A 131 -5.65 9.33 4.61
N MET A 132 -4.95 8.20 4.53
CA MET A 132 -5.30 7.14 3.58
C MET A 132 -6.66 6.53 3.91
N ILE A 133 -6.91 6.20 5.17
CA ILE A 133 -8.21 5.68 5.61
C ILE A 133 -9.30 6.74 5.44
N PHE A 134 -9.03 7.99 5.81
CA PHE A 134 -9.98 9.08 5.64
C PHE A 134 -10.40 9.25 4.18
N LEU A 135 -9.45 9.30 3.25
CA LEU A 135 -9.74 9.43 1.83
C LEU A 135 -10.42 8.19 1.25
N ALA A 136 -10.09 6.99 1.73
CA ALA A 136 -10.84 5.79 1.36
C ALA A 136 -12.30 5.88 1.79
N ILE A 137 -12.58 6.38 2.99
CA ILE A 137 -13.95 6.62 3.48
C ILE A 137 -14.66 7.66 2.62
N VAL A 138 -14.01 8.77 2.28
CA VAL A 138 -14.58 9.81 1.39
C VAL A 138 -14.94 9.22 0.02
N ILE A 139 -14.04 8.41 -0.57
CA ILE A 139 -14.32 7.72 -1.84
C ILE A 139 -15.55 6.83 -1.72
N VAL A 140 -15.64 6.04 -0.66
CA VAL A 140 -16.76 5.11 -0.42
C VAL A 140 -18.09 5.83 -0.17
N ILE A 141 -18.08 6.95 0.54
CA ILE A 141 -19.29 7.78 0.71
C ILE A 141 -19.80 8.30 -0.64
N ILE A 142 -18.90 8.73 -1.53
CA ILE A 142 -19.26 9.21 -2.89
C ILE A 142 -19.64 8.06 -3.82
N ARG A 143 -19.02 6.90 -3.65
CA ARG A 143 -19.12 5.69 -4.47
C ARG A 143 -19.24 4.45 -3.58
N ASN A 144 -20.44 4.21 -3.05
CA ASN A 144 -20.71 3.09 -2.14
C ASN A 144 -20.44 1.69 -2.77
N ASP A 145 -20.51 1.59 -4.10
CA ASP A 145 -20.13 0.37 -4.82
C ASP A 145 -18.63 0.02 -4.70
N LEU A 146 -17.82 0.92 -4.18
CA LEU A 146 -16.40 0.72 -3.94
C LEU A 146 -16.06 0.27 -2.49
N LEU A 147 -17.05 0.16 -1.59
CA LEU A 147 -16.82 -0.27 -0.20
C LEU A 147 -16.15 -1.64 -0.13
N ILE A 148 -16.77 -2.64 -0.73
CA ILE A 148 -16.25 -4.02 -0.71
C ILE A 148 -14.89 -4.13 -1.44
N PRO A 149 -14.71 -3.56 -2.66
CA PRO A 149 -13.40 -3.50 -3.28
C PRO A 149 -12.32 -2.84 -2.41
N SER A 150 -12.64 -1.77 -1.68
CA SER A 150 -11.70 -1.09 -0.78
C SER A 150 -11.25 -2.01 0.36
N LEU A 151 -12.19 -2.57 1.10
CA LEU A 151 -11.90 -3.45 2.25
C LEU A 151 -11.14 -4.71 1.83
N ILE A 152 -11.56 -5.35 0.75
CA ILE A 152 -10.88 -6.57 0.27
C ILE A 152 -9.49 -6.24 -0.26
N SER A 153 -9.28 -5.13 -0.98
CA SER A 153 -7.94 -4.72 -1.41
C SER A 153 -7.02 -4.47 -0.22
N ALA A 154 -7.54 -3.85 0.86
CA ALA A 154 -6.80 -3.65 2.10
C ALA A 154 -6.34 -4.98 2.72
N ILE A 155 -7.28 -5.92 2.90
CA ILE A 155 -7.00 -7.24 3.48
C ILE A 155 -6.03 -8.04 2.60
N LEU A 156 -6.23 -8.06 1.28
CA LEU A 156 -5.37 -8.79 0.36
C LEU A 156 -3.96 -8.21 0.30
N SER A 157 -3.80 -6.88 0.40
CA SER A 157 -2.48 -6.25 0.48
C SER A 157 -1.73 -6.69 1.74
N MET A 158 -2.41 -6.77 2.90
CA MET A 158 -1.83 -7.33 4.13
C MET A 158 -1.47 -8.81 3.96
N LEU A 159 -2.38 -9.62 3.40
CA LEU A 159 -2.17 -11.06 3.23
C LEU A 159 -1.01 -11.39 2.29
N ILE A 160 -0.70 -10.53 1.31
CA ILE A 160 0.49 -10.66 0.47
C ILE A 160 1.75 -10.30 1.26
N ALA A 161 1.70 -9.27 2.10
CA ALA A 161 2.86 -8.82 2.87
C ALA A 161 3.24 -9.81 3.99
N ILE A 162 2.29 -10.38 4.71
CA ILE A 162 2.52 -11.26 5.87
C ILE A 162 3.54 -12.37 5.60
N PRO A 163 3.39 -13.24 4.58
CA PRO A 163 4.35 -14.32 4.35
C PRO A 163 5.76 -13.81 3.99
N ILE A 164 5.85 -12.65 3.32
CA ILE A 164 7.13 -12.02 2.98
C ILE A 164 7.81 -11.53 4.27
N TYR A 165 7.06 -10.88 5.16
CA TYR A 165 7.58 -10.40 6.45
C TYR A 165 7.98 -11.57 7.36
N ILE A 166 7.18 -12.63 7.42
CA ILE A 166 7.53 -13.85 8.17
C ILE A 166 8.87 -14.42 7.65
N LEU A 167 9.00 -14.59 6.33
CA LEU A 167 10.22 -15.13 5.74
C LEU A 167 11.43 -14.22 6.03
N LEU A 168 11.30 -12.93 5.83
CA LEU A 168 12.40 -11.99 6.03
C LEU A 168 12.78 -11.83 7.50
N PHE A 169 11.81 -11.56 8.37
CA PHE A 169 12.08 -11.07 9.71
C PHE A 169 11.98 -12.14 10.81
N ASN A 170 11.50 -13.35 10.50
CA ASN A 170 11.64 -14.46 11.42
C ASN A 170 12.84 -15.37 11.06
N TYR A 171 13.18 -15.47 9.76
CA TYR A 171 14.19 -16.47 9.33
C TYR A 171 15.46 -15.84 8.74
N ILE A 172 15.34 -14.81 7.87
CA ILE A 172 16.51 -14.24 7.17
C ILE A 172 17.21 -13.19 8.03
N SER A 173 16.46 -12.34 8.72
CA SER A 173 16.97 -11.22 9.51
C SER A 173 16.16 -10.98 10.79
N PRO A 174 16.18 -11.92 11.75
CA PRO A 174 15.31 -11.85 12.94
C PRO A 174 15.59 -10.65 13.85
N GLU A 175 16.82 -10.12 13.87
CA GLU A 175 17.18 -8.96 14.67
C GLU A 175 16.95 -7.60 13.97
N TYR A 176 16.29 -7.61 12.80
CA TYR A 176 16.15 -6.41 11.97
C TYR A 176 15.40 -5.29 12.68
N TRP A 177 14.24 -5.60 13.25
CA TRP A 177 13.41 -4.63 13.96
C TRP A 177 14.06 -4.14 15.24
N ASP A 178 14.87 -4.96 15.91
CA ASP A 178 15.61 -4.58 17.11
C ASP A 178 16.62 -3.47 16.85
N LYS A 179 17.13 -3.40 15.62
CA LYS A 179 18.18 -2.45 15.25
C LYS A 179 17.66 -1.20 14.57
N TYR A 180 16.58 -1.32 13.82
CA TYR A 180 16.17 -0.26 12.89
C TYR A 180 14.78 0.30 13.14
N TRP A 181 14.06 -0.22 14.14
CA TRP A 181 12.70 0.20 14.44
C TRP A 181 12.64 1.08 15.69
N TYR A 182 12.27 2.34 15.51
CA TYR A 182 12.22 3.31 16.60
C TYR A 182 11.05 3.15 17.55
N LEU A 183 10.02 2.36 17.19
CA LEU A 183 8.90 2.07 18.09
C LEU A 183 9.20 0.97 19.09
N LYS A 184 10.37 0.34 19.03
CA LYS A 184 10.79 -0.66 20.02
C LYS A 184 10.92 -0.03 21.39
N GLY A 185 10.38 -0.69 22.42
CA GLY A 185 10.33 -0.15 23.81
C GLY A 185 9.22 0.87 24.02
N THR A 186 8.40 1.19 23.03
CA THR A 186 7.27 2.10 23.17
C THR A 186 5.93 1.34 23.32
N LYS A 187 4.86 2.06 23.65
CA LYS A 187 3.49 1.49 23.68
C LYS A 187 2.99 0.97 22.32
N TYR A 188 3.69 1.28 21.23
CA TYR A 188 3.37 0.87 19.88
C TYR A 188 4.17 -0.36 19.44
N GLU A 189 5.05 -0.88 20.28
CA GLU A 189 5.76 -2.13 20.03
C GLU A 189 4.80 -3.30 20.12
N THR A 190 4.18 -3.65 18.99
CA THR A 190 3.33 -4.81 18.88
C THR A 190 3.72 -5.58 17.63
N SER A 191 4.16 -6.82 17.81
CA SER A 191 4.45 -7.75 16.73
C SER A 191 3.53 -8.96 16.82
N ILE A 192 3.15 -9.50 15.68
CA ILE A 192 2.35 -10.72 15.55
C ILE A 192 3.09 -11.72 14.67
N LEU A 193 2.71 -12.98 14.74
CA LEU A 193 3.33 -14.05 13.92
C LEU A 193 4.88 -14.06 14.00
N GLY A 194 5.42 -13.82 15.20
CA GLY A 194 6.85 -13.62 15.44
C GLY A 194 7.24 -12.14 15.34
N ASN A 195 8.06 -11.79 14.37
CA ASN A 195 8.61 -10.44 14.20
C ASN A 195 7.89 -9.59 13.14
N VAL A 196 6.59 -9.79 12.92
CA VAL A 196 5.82 -8.96 11.99
C VAL A 196 5.20 -7.78 12.76
N PRO A 197 5.68 -6.54 12.60
CA PRO A 197 5.11 -5.40 13.32
C PRO A 197 3.66 -5.14 12.88
N LEU A 198 2.76 -4.94 13.84
CA LEU A 198 1.37 -4.62 13.56
C LEU A 198 1.24 -3.30 12.79
N MET A 199 2.15 -2.35 13.03
CA MET A 199 2.19 -1.07 12.33
C MET A 199 2.46 -1.22 10.83
N GLU A 200 3.27 -2.19 10.41
CA GLU A 200 3.46 -2.50 9.00
C GLU A 200 2.16 -2.99 8.35
N LEU A 201 1.41 -3.83 9.05
CA LEU A 201 0.11 -4.29 8.55
C LEU A 201 -0.91 -3.15 8.47
N LEU A 202 -0.87 -2.19 9.40
CA LEU A 202 -1.66 -0.96 9.32
C LEU A 202 -1.30 -0.15 8.07
N TRP A 203 -0.01 -0.08 7.73
CA TRP A 203 0.46 0.58 6.51
C TRP A 203 -0.17 -0.08 5.27
N TYR A 204 -0.04 -1.41 5.12
CA TYR A 204 -0.61 -2.14 3.98
C TYR A 204 -2.13 -2.03 3.92
N PHE A 205 -2.81 -2.09 5.06
CA PHE A 205 -4.25 -1.94 5.14
C PHE A 205 -4.69 -0.56 4.67
N SER A 206 -4.11 0.49 5.20
CA SER A 206 -4.45 1.88 4.88
C SER A 206 -4.16 2.19 3.40
N TRP A 207 -3.00 1.79 2.89
CA TRP A 207 -2.65 1.96 1.48
C TRP A 207 -3.55 1.14 0.56
N GLY A 208 -3.81 -0.11 0.89
CA GLY A 208 -4.67 -1.00 0.12
C GLY A 208 -6.12 -0.51 0.05
N SER A 209 -6.65 0.03 1.16
CA SER A 209 -8.01 0.58 1.20
C SER A 209 -8.20 1.78 0.27
N PHE A 210 -7.24 2.68 0.24
CA PHE A 210 -7.26 3.88 -0.59
C PHE A 210 -6.91 3.58 -2.05
N SER A 211 -5.72 3.04 -2.29
CA SER A 211 -5.20 2.84 -3.64
C SER A 211 -6.01 1.81 -4.43
N GLY A 212 -6.53 0.77 -3.77
CA GLY A 212 -7.34 -0.28 -4.38
C GLY A 212 -8.60 0.20 -5.09
N VAL A 213 -9.09 1.39 -4.74
CA VAL A 213 -10.31 1.97 -5.35
C VAL A 213 -10.07 3.29 -6.07
N MET A 214 -8.92 3.91 -5.88
CA MET A 214 -8.60 5.22 -6.41
C MET A 214 -8.69 5.30 -7.94
N TYR A 215 -8.22 4.27 -8.64
CA TYR A 215 -8.29 4.20 -10.10
C TYR A 215 -9.75 4.18 -10.60
N ASP A 216 -10.61 3.34 -10.01
CA ASP A 216 -12.01 3.21 -10.39
C ASP A 216 -12.81 4.47 -10.05
N PHE A 217 -12.49 5.11 -8.94
CA PHE A 217 -13.05 6.40 -8.55
C PHE A 217 -12.72 7.49 -9.58
N THR A 218 -11.43 7.61 -9.92
CA THR A 218 -10.92 8.60 -10.87
C THR A 218 -11.51 8.41 -12.26
N ARG A 219 -11.50 7.18 -12.78
CA ARG A 219 -11.93 6.86 -14.14
C ARG A 219 -13.43 6.68 -14.28
N GLY A 220 -14.18 6.57 -13.18
CA GLY A 220 -15.61 6.29 -13.18
C GLY A 220 -15.93 4.89 -13.70
N THR A 221 -15.04 3.92 -13.44
CA THR A 221 -15.25 2.53 -13.83
C THR A 221 -16.03 1.75 -12.78
N LYS A 222 -16.80 0.75 -13.20
CA LYS A 222 -17.51 -0.21 -12.36
C LYS A 222 -16.99 -1.62 -12.66
N LYS A 223 -16.85 -2.42 -11.62
CA LYS A 223 -16.37 -3.79 -11.71
C LYS A 223 -17.52 -4.75 -12.02
N VAL A 224 -17.36 -5.59 -13.03
CA VAL A 224 -18.29 -6.70 -13.31
C VAL A 224 -17.70 -7.95 -12.63
N PRO A 225 -18.44 -8.56 -11.70
CA PRO A 225 -17.95 -9.69 -10.92
C PRO A 225 -17.76 -10.93 -11.79
N ASN A 226 -16.68 -11.67 -11.51
CA ASN A 226 -16.43 -12.96 -12.13
C ASN A 226 -17.22 -14.10 -11.43
N ASN A 227 -17.08 -15.33 -11.92
CA ASN A 227 -17.78 -16.48 -11.38
C ASN A 227 -17.36 -16.82 -9.93
N LEU A 228 -16.11 -16.55 -9.54
CA LEU A 228 -15.64 -16.76 -8.18
C LEU A 228 -16.40 -15.84 -7.22
N TRP A 229 -16.46 -14.55 -7.55
CA TRP A 229 -17.18 -13.57 -6.72
C TRP A 229 -18.67 -13.90 -6.60
N LYS A 230 -19.32 -14.25 -7.71
CA LYS A 230 -20.74 -14.64 -7.71
C LYS A 230 -21.01 -15.86 -6.81
N LYS A 231 -20.12 -16.86 -6.81
CA LYS A 231 -20.24 -18.01 -5.89
C LYS A 231 -20.12 -17.61 -4.41
N LEU A 232 -19.18 -16.72 -4.08
CA LEU A 232 -18.96 -16.27 -2.69
C LEU A 232 -20.08 -15.38 -2.15
N THR A 233 -20.82 -14.68 -3.02
CA THR A 233 -21.88 -13.74 -2.60
C THR A 233 -23.28 -14.34 -2.67
N ASN A 234 -23.47 -15.49 -3.33
CA ASN A 234 -24.73 -16.19 -3.48
C ASN A 234 -24.83 -17.43 -2.58
N SER A 235 -23.81 -17.70 -1.76
CA SER A 235 -23.81 -18.71 -0.69
C SER A 235 -24.21 -18.10 0.65
#